data_7a924dfff17245d753afc4191be7a261
#
_entry.id   7a924dfff17245d753afc4191be7a261
#
_cell.length_a   1.000
_cell.length_b   1.000
_cell.length_c   1.000
_cell.angle_alpha   90.00
_cell.angle_beta   90.00
_cell.angle_gamma   90.00
#
_symmetry.space_group_name_H-M   'P 1'
#
loop_
_entity.id
_entity.type
_entity.pdbx_description
1 polymer ?
#
loop_
_entity_poly.entity_id
_entity_poly.type
_entity_poly.pdbx_seq_one_letter_code
_entity_poly.pdbx_strand_id
1 'polypeptide(L)'
;MATFAGTYDNEGVLNLAGSLSGEYTIALAQASPEETVVRVEPIITNVPAELVEISARELVIPAGSTTAAVSVRMIEENYDFMENVFGPVTYELGVRVVEARGSQVPVVDGEAKMVIEKAAYVAVASLVGVEGNAVTFKRNFIDGAIVNEDPITYDVKVVVDRPVLEDTKFVVKSAGIPEGFVDDERFTPAAEVTIPAGAKESDATTWSVTDDFLEADEELGTFPVQLTAELVGDTAGAAVDPEDAGVAISIVKKSDLLTFLSAADPSWKKYPTSGWTVQTNGSSSSNANTALWDGDSYSDIYLWRDSSLELTIDMKTLQWVAGFDIQAFSIDYLGEYFELSTSEDGENWTPHGELRQAEAPNRGYGATNYVQLLKPCNARYVKWVGMKGSTALSINELYIYGRNE
;
A
#
# COMPACT_ATOMS: atom_id res chain seq x y z
N MET A 1 25.67 11.86 37.32
CA MET A 1 24.65 12.64 36.60
C MET A 1 23.56 11.62 36.24
N ALA A 2 22.32 11.84 36.62
CA ALA A 2 21.20 10.98 36.19
C ALA A 2 20.58 11.62 34.94
N THR A 3 20.51 10.89 33.85
CA THR A 3 19.88 11.32 32.61
C THR A 3 18.56 10.54 32.49
N PHE A 4 17.48 11.24 32.24
CA PHE A 4 16.17 10.67 31.99
C PHE A 4 15.79 10.91 30.54
N ALA A 5 14.84 10.15 30.04
CA ALA A 5 14.34 10.28 28.68
C ALA A 5 12.86 10.66 28.67
N GLY A 6 12.51 11.61 27.82
CA GLY A 6 11.14 11.92 27.48
C GLY A 6 10.84 11.41 26.06
N THR A 7 9.91 10.48 25.91
CA THR A 7 9.50 9.90 24.64
C THR A 7 7.99 9.97 24.48
N TYR A 8 7.53 10.00 23.22
CA TYR A 8 6.10 9.98 22.93
C TYR A 8 5.62 8.57 22.61
N ASP A 9 4.43 8.21 23.08
CA ASP A 9 3.75 6.98 22.67
C ASP A 9 2.96 7.17 21.36
N ASN A 10 2.28 6.11 20.93
CA ASN A 10 1.50 6.11 19.70
C ASN A 10 0.23 6.99 19.76
N GLU A 11 -0.16 7.43 20.96
CA GLU A 11 -1.27 8.38 21.16
C GLU A 11 -0.77 9.82 21.28
N GLY A 12 0.53 10.05 21.12
CA GLY A 12 1.15 11.37 21.22
C GLY A 12 1.35 11.87 22.64
N VAL A 13 1.21 11.01 23.66
CA VAL A 13 1.39 11.37 25.05
C VAL A 13 2.86 11.32 25.42
N LEU A 14 3.37 12.39 26.04
CA LEU A 14 4.73 12.45 26.52
C LEU A 14 4.91 11.57 27.77
N ASN A 15 5.75 10.56 27.66
CA ASN A 15 6.14 9.68 28.75
C ASN A 15 7.53 10.05 29.25
N LEU A 16 7.65 10.39 30.53
CA LEU A 16 8.91 10.75 31.18
C LEU A 16 9.40 9.59 32.06
N ALA A 17 10.64 9.18 31.83
CA ALA A 17 11.31 8.22 32.71
C ALA A 17 12.13 8.99 33.77
N GLY A 18 11.50 9.33 34.89
CA GLY A 18 12.14 10.05 35.99
C GLY A 18 11.45 11.37 36.34
N SER A 19 12.09 12.16 37.17
CA SER A 19 11.61 13.47 37.58
C SER A 19 12.75 14.49 37.67
N LEU A 20 12.45 15.78 37.47
CA LEU A 20 13.38 16.89 37.66
C LEU A 20 13.44 17.29 39.16
N SER A 21 13.78 16.33 40.01
CA SER A 21 13.93 16.56 41.44
C SER A 21 15.13 15.79 41.98
N GLY A 22 15.96 16.43 42.79
CA GLY A 22 17.17 15.80 43.31
C GLY A 22 17.63 16.35 44.63
N GLU A 23 18.23 15.46 45.43
CA GLU A 23 18.98 15.80 46.62
C GLU A 23 20.46 15.74 46.26
N TYR A 24 21.19 16.82 46.65
CA TYR A 24 22.59 16.96 46.39
C TYR A 24 23.36 17.13 47.69
N THR A 25 24.51 16.47 47.76
CA THR A 25 25.40 16.57 48.90
C THR A 25 26.59 17.48 48.54
N ILE A 26 26.74 18.58 49.23
CA ILE A 26 27.92 19.39 49.22
C ILE A 26 28.96 18.79 50.18
N ALA A 27 30.12 18.43 49.65
CA ALA A 27 31.17 17.77 50.46
C ALA A 27 32.45 18.55 50.49
N LEU A 28 33.07 18.66 51.66
CA LEU A 28 34.44 19.10 51.83
C LEU A 28 35.38 17.90 51.73
N ALA A 29 36.53 18.06 51.09
CA ALA A 29 37.54 17.00 50.96
C ALA A 29 38.04 16.50 52.33
N GLN A 30 38.02 17.38 53.34
CA GLN A 30 38.35 17.07 54.75
C GLN A 30 37.57 18.00 55.68
N ALA A 31 37.38 17.57 56.93
CA ALA A 31 36.68 18.33 57.93
C ALA A 31 37.46 19.64 58.27
N SER A 32 36.70 20.74 58.32
CA SER A 32 37.25 22.03 58.77
C SER A 32 37.17 22.15 60.30
N PRO A 33 38.17 22.75 60.97
CA PRO A 33 38.09 23.03 62.40
C PRO A 33 37.08 24.15 62.73
N GLU A 34 36.68 24.92 61.70
CA GLU A 34 35.70 26.00 61.81
C GLU A 34 34.51 25.70 60.93
N GLU A 35 33.39 26.38 61.23
CA GLU A 35 32.19 26.33 60.43
C GLU A 35 32.47 26.80 58.98
N THR A 36 31.96 26.07 57.96
CA THR A 36 32.05 26.45 56.55
C THR A 36 30.69 26.82 56.04
N VAL A 37 30.54 28.05 55.54
CA VAL A 37 29.30 28.52 54.91
C VAL A 37 29.45 28.41 53.41
N VAL A 38 28.55 27.65 52.76
CA VAL A 38 28.54 27.42 51.31
C VAL A 38 27.30 28.07 50.71
N ARG A 39 27.51 28.94 49.74
CA ARG A 39 26.45 29.56 48.97
C ARG A 39 26.26 28.78 47.68
N VAL A 40 25.01 28.47 47.39
CA VAL A 40 24.60 27.70 46.20
C VAL A 40 23.55 28.46 45.38
N GLU A 41 23.59 28.23 44.07
CA GLU A 41 22.57 28.72 43.14
C GLU A 41 21.97 27.51 42.37
N PRO A 42 20.66 27.55 42.03
CA PRO A 42 20.10 26.53 41.20
C PRO A 42 20.62 26.62 39.78
N ILE A 43 20.83 25.49 39.13
CA ILE A 43 20.99 25.36 37.69
C ILE A 43 19.58 25.08 37.13
N ILE A 44 19.13 25.94 36.23
CA ILE A 44 17.83 25.84 35.59
C ILE A 44 18.03 26.08 34.10
N THR A 45 17.73 25.05 33.26
CA THR A 45 17.82 25.15 31.81
C THR A 45 16.50 24.69 31.21
N ASN A 46 15.84 25.53 30.43
CA ASN A 46 14.54 25.30 29.77
C ASN A 46 13.38 24.91 30.71
N VAL A 47 13.53 25.12 32.01
CA VAL A 47 12.48 24.92 33.03
C VAL A 47 12.02 26.29 33.51
N PRO A 48 10.67 26.52 33.64
CA PRO A 48 10.20 27.79 34.21
C PRO A 48 10.67 27.94 35.65
N ALA A 49 11.37 29.07 35.95
CA ALA A 49 12.02 29.29 37.24
C ALA A 49 11.01 29.35 38.41
N GLU A 50 9.80 29.79 38.14
CA GLU A 50 8.66 29.84 39.10
C GLU A 50 8.17 28.46 39.55
N LEU A 51 8.48 27.42 38.79
CA LEU A 51 8.13 26.02 39.13
C LEU A 51 9.24 25.34 39.97
N VAL A 52 10.34 26.03 40.24
CA VAL A 52 11.49 25.41 40.91
C VAL A 52 11.66 25.95 42.34
N GLU A 53 11.81 25.03 43.28
CA GLU A 53 12.14 25.30 44.67
C GLU A 53 13.52 24.75 45.02
N ILE A 54 14.33 25.57 45.67
CA ILE A 54 15.60 25.16 46.32
C ILE A 54 15.44 25.21 47.81
N SER A 55 15.85 24.17 48.56
CA SER A 55 15.66 24.09 50.00
C SER A 55 16.45 25.12 50.80
N ALA A 56 17.63 25.50 50.32
CA ALA A 56 18.44 26.55 50.90
C ALA A 56 19.42 27.13 49.86
N ARG A 57 19.68 28.43 49.88
CA ARG A 57 20.72 29.11 49.07
C ARG A 57 22.03 29.28 49.81
N GLU A 58 22.00 29.14 51.13
CA GLU A 58 23.17 29.17 51.98
C GLU A 58 23.11 27.95 52.94
N LEU A 59 24.18 27.19 52.95
CA LEU A 59 24.33 25.95 53.70
C LEU A 59 25.46 26.09 54.68
N VAL A 60 25.25 25.56 55.88
CA VAL A 60 26.26 25.55 56.95
C VAL A 60 26.76 24.12 57.13
N ILE A 61 28.07 23.90 56.93
CA ILE A 61 28.76 22.67 57.28
C ILE A 61 29.42 22.92 58.65
N PRO A 62 28.95 22.30 59.71
CA PRO A 62 29.47 22.53 61.05
C PRO A 62 30.96 22.17 61.22
N ALA A 63 31.65 22.77 62.14
CA ALA A 63 33.00 22.39 62.49
C ALA A 63 33.12 20.88 62.79
N GLY A 64 34.13 20.24 62.21
CA GLY A 64 34.32 18.79 62.29
C GLY A 64 33.47 17.94 61.36
N SER A 65 32.51 18.52 60.62
CA SER A 65 31.69 17.84 59.64
C SER A 65 32.28 18.06 58.22
N THR A 66 31.84 17.17 57.27
CA THR A 66 32.31 17.22 55.87
C THR A 66 31.21 17.45 54.87
N THR A 67 29.92 17.40 55.28
CA THR A 67 28.83 17.45 54.32
C THR A 67 27.67 18.33 54.76
N ALA A 68 26.94 18.88 53.79
CA ALA A 68 25.60 19.44 53.95
C ALA A 68 24.74 19.03 52.75
N ALA A 69 23.45 18.92 52.96
CA ALA A 69 22.50 18.53 51.87
C ALA A 69 21.71 19.74 51.40
N VAL A 70 21.39 19.74 50.13
CA VAL A 70 20.49 20.70 49.51
C VAL A 70 19.59 19.92 48.49
N SER A 71 18.31 20.27 48.49
CA SER A 71 17.39 19.72 47.47
C SER A 71 16.97 20.82 46.50
N VAL A 72 16.83 20.41 45.24
CA VAL A 72 16.20 21.21 44.16
C VAL A 72 15.11 20.33 43.58
N ARG A 73 13.92 20.87 43.48
CA ARG A 73 12.76 20.12 42.99
C ARG A 73 11.77 21.03 42.26
N MET A 74 10.93 20.42 41.42
CA MET A 74 9.73 21.07 40.94
C MET A 74 8.73 21.23 42.11
N ILE A 75 8.05 22.38 42.17
CA ILE A 75 7.00 22.66 43.17
C ILE A 75 5.83 21.72 42.98
N GLU A 76 5.46 21.46 41.75
CA GLU A 76 4.48 20.46 41.32
C GLU A 76 5.13 19.59 40.22
N GLU A 77 4.82 18.29 40.22
CA GLU A 77 5.25 17.40 39.12
C GLU A 77 4.34 17.60 37.90
N ASN A 78 4.34 18.83 37.39
CA ASN A 78 3.63 19.23 36.17
C ASN A 78 4.64 19.60 35.08
N TYR A 79 4.60 18.86 34.00
CA TYR A 79 5.50 19.01 32.85
C TYR A 79 4.81 19.61 31.61
N ASP A 80 3.67 20.30 31.77
CA ASP A 80 2.90 20.92 30.67
C ASP A 80 3.74 21.86 29.80
N PHE A 81 4.80 22.46 30.37
CA PHE A 81 5.73 23.30 29.62
C PHE A 81 6.55 22.53 28.56
N MET A 82 6.52 21.18 28.58
CA MET A 82 7.14 20.33 27.58
C MET A 82 6.20 19.94 26.44
N GLU A 83 4.88 20.04 26.62
CA GLU A 83 3.88 19.51 25.69
C GLU A 83 3.84 20.19 24.32
N ASN A 84 4.05 21.51 24.27
CA ASN A 84 3.97 22.27 23.03
C ASN A 84 5.37 22.56 22.41
N VAL A 85 6.35 21.76 22.76
CA VAL A 85 7.71 21.89 22.23
C VAL A 85 8.00 20.70 21.31
N PHE A 86 7.97 20.90 20.01
CA PHE A 86 8.04 19.80 19.01
C PHE A 86 9.47 19.33 18.73
N GLY A 87 10.47 20.19 18.90
CA GLY A 87 11.87 19.83 18.73
C GLY A 87 12.46 19.01 19.88
N PRO A 88 13.65 18.44 19.70
CA PRO A 88 14.39 17.83 20.80
C PRO A 88 14.88 18.93 21.75
N VAL A 89 14.67 18.75 23.05
CA VAL A 89 15.06 19.72 24.08
C VAL A 89 15.71 19.03 25.26
N THR A 90 16.75 19.64 25.79
CA THR A 90 17.37 19.22 27.03
C THR A 90 16.91 20.14 28.17
N TYR A 91 16.32 19.57 29.20
CA TYR A 91 15.91 20.24 30.43
C TYR A 91 16.89 19.88 31.53
N GLU A 92 17.35 20.89 32.30
CA GLU A 92 18.30 20.66 33.39
C GLU A 92 17.81 21.30 34.69
N LEU A 93 17.97 20.59 35.78
CA LEU A 93 17.70 21.07 37.13
C LEU A 93 18.80 20.59 38.07
N GLY A 94 19.44 21.52 38.80
CA GLY A 94 20.55 21.16 39.65
C GLY A 94 21.01 22.30 40.57
N VAL A 95 22.19 22.14 41.11
CA VAL A 95 22.84 23.13 42.01
C VAL A 95 24.25 23.39 41.55
N ARG A 96 24.67 24.64 41.75
CA ARG A 96 26.07 25.09 41.57
C ARG A 96 26.55 25.79 42.84
N VAL A 97 27.72 25.40 43.33
CA VAL A 97 28.43 26.12 44.41
C VAL A 97 29.07 27.39 43.82
N VAL A 98 28.68 28.53 44.33
CA VAL A 98 29.23 29.84 43.89
C VAL A 98 30.23 30.41 44.84
N GLU A 99 30.16 30.07 46.13
CA GLU A 99 31.07 30.59 47.15
C GLU A 99 31.16 29.62 48.33
N ALA A 100 32.34 29.49 48.92
CA ALA A 100 32.56 28.83 50.19
C ALA A 100 33.42 29.73 51.10
N ARG A 101 32.96 30.00 52.33
CA ARG A 101 33.66 30.85 53.31
C ARG A 101 33.96 30.01 54.57
N GLY A 102 35.03 30.33 55.26
CA GLY A 102 35.47 29.61 56.46
C GLY A 102 36.33 28.38 56.17
N SER A 103 36.65 28.14 54.94
CA SER A 103 37.53 27.05 54.51
C SER A 103 38.55 27.58 53.51
N GLN A 104 39.80 27.10 53.56
CA GLN A 104 40.84 27.41 52.58
C GLN A 104 40.80 26.44 51.38
N VAL A 105 39.79 25.64 51.25
CA VAL A 105 39.63 24.63 50.19
C VAL A 105 39.00 25.28 48.97
N PRO A 106 39.62 25.22 47.80
CA PRO A 106 39.01 25.72 46.56
C PRO A 106 37.79 24.86 46.18
N VAL A 107 36.79 25.49 45.55
CA VAL A 107 35.65 24.78 44.94
C VAL A 107 36.15 23.97 43.76
N VAL A 108 35.97 22.66 43.80
CA VAL A 108 36.29 21.72 42.73
C VAL A 108 34.99 20.97 42.43
N ASP A 109 34.66 20.77 41.17
CA ASP A 109 33.43 20.09 40.72
C ASP A 109 32.16 20.65 41.38
N GLY A 110 32.00 21.96 41.34
CA GLY A 110 30.97 22.70 42.06
C GLY A 110 29.56 22.57 41.47
N GLU A 111 29.31 21.68 40.55
CA GLU A 111 28.00 21.51 39.89
C GLU A 111 27.51 20.09 39.97
N ALA A 112 26.21 19.94 40.23
CA ALA A 112 25.49 18.66 40.09
C ALA A 112 24.08 18.93 39.56
N LYS A 113 23.68 18.17 38.57
CA LYS A 113 22.38 18.35 37.90
C LYS A 113 21.76 17.04 37.44
N MET A 114 20.47 17.07 37.31
CA MET A 114 19.67 16.11 36.61
C MET A 114 19.35 16.64 35.21
N VAL A 115 19.20 15.74 34.26
CA VAL A 115 18.96 16.09 32.85
C VAL A 115 17.82 15.24 32.36
N ILE A 116 16.84 15.85 31.69
CA ILE A 116 15.85 15.16 30.88
C ILE A 116 16.13 15.53 29.41
N GLU A 117 16.38 14.51 28.61
CA GLU A 117 16.48 14.64 27.15
C GLU A 117 15.13 14.27 26.56
N LYS A 118 14.39 15.27 26.10
CA LYS A 118 13.11 15.10 25.43
C LYS A 118 13.35 14.88 23.94
N ALA A 119 12.84 13.77 23.40
CA ALA A 119 12.86 13.51 21.97
C ALA A 119 11.99 14.50 21.18
N ALA A 120 12.24 14.64 19.89
CA ALA A 120 11.33 15.34 19.01
C ALA A 120 9.99 14.60 18.91
N TYR A 121 8.90 15.35 18.84
CA TYR A 121 7.61 14.80 18.42
C TYR A 121 7.60 14.73 16.90
N VAL A 122 7.39 13.56 16.34
CA VAL A 122 7.28 13.37 14.89
C VAL A 122 6.20 12.34 14.62
N ALA A 123 5.12 12.73 13.95
CA ALA A 123 4.16 11.84 13.38
C ALA A 123 4.69 11.32 12.04
N VAL A 124 4.84 10.01 11.89
CA VAL A 124 5.44 9.39 10.70
C VAL A 124 4.33 8.95 9.76
N ALA A 125 4.33 9.52 8.55
CA ALA A 125 3.29 9.36 7.56
C ALA A 125 3.62 8.31 6.50
N SER A 126 2.59 7.56 6.09
CA SER A 126 2.64 6.62 4.97
C SER A 126 1.41 6.81 4.07
N LEU A 127 1.58 6.58 2.76
CA LEU A 127 0.49 6.55 1.80
C LEU A 127 -0.09 5.15 1.72
N VAL A 128 -1.39 5.02 1.89
CA VAL A 128 -2.09 3.73 1.78
C VAL A 128 -3.24 3.80 0.79
N GLY A 129 -3.44 2.71 0.05
CA GLY A 129 -4.61 2.54 -0.79
C GLY A 129 -5.82 2.10 0.04
N VAL A 130 -7.00 2.60 -0.29
CA VAL A 130 -8.25 2.28 0.42
C VAL A 130 -8.58 0.78 0.31
N GLU A 131 -8.29 0.17 -0.84
CA GLU A 131 -8.50 -1.26 -1.11
C GLU A 131 -7.20 -2.09 -1.06
N GLY A 132 -6.09 -1.51 -0.58
CA GLY A 132 -4.78 -2.16 -0.45
C GLY A 132 -3.66 -1.38 -1.13
N ASN A 133 -2.41 -1.81 -0.94
CA ASN A 133 -1.25 -1.06 -1.44
C ASN A 133 -0.74 -1.55 -2.80
N ALA A 134 -1.49 -2.42 -3.48
CA ALA A 134 -1.20 -2.88 -4.83
C ALA A 134 -2.48 -3.13 -5.62
N VAL A 135 -2.56 -2.59 -6.84
CA VAL A 135 -3.69 -2.76 -7.74
C VAL A 135 -3.21 -2.96 -9.18
N THR A 136 -3.99 -3.70 -9.96
CA THR A 136 -3.71 -3.93 -11.38
C THR A 136 -4.91 -3.52 -12.22
N PHE A 137 -4.68 -2.61 -13.17
CA PHE A 137 -5.62 -2.26 -14.22
C PHE A 137 -5.22 -2.97 -15.50
N LYS A 138 -6.20 -3.55 -16.19
CA LYS A 138 -5.99 -4.13 -17.52
C LYS A 138 -6.54 -3.18 -18.55
N ARG A 139 -5.77 -2.95 -19.61
CA ARG A 139 -6.16 -2.12 -20.77
C ARG A 139 -5.99 -2.92 -22.04
N ASN A 140 -7.04 -2.95 -22.82
CA ASN A 140 -7.05 -3.69 -24.08
C ASN A 140 -6.83 -2.75 -25.24
N PHE A 141 -5.70 -2.91 -25.92
CA PHE A 141 -5.25 -2.07 -27.02
C PHE A 141 -5.53 -2.77 -28.36
N ILE A 142 -6.43 -2.20 -29.16
CA ILE A 142 -6.87 -2.76 -30.43
C ILE A 142 -6.87 -1.65 -31.50
N ASP A 143 -6.21 -1.90 -32.63
CA ASP A 143 -6.17 -0.99 -33.77
C ASP A 143 -5.70 0.44 -33.44
N GLY A 144 -4.76 0.55 -32.49
CA GLY A 144 -4.17 1.85 -32.14
C GLY A 144 -4.93 2.60 -31.04
N ALA A 145 -5.95 1.98 -30.43
CA ALA A 145 -6.76 2.62 -29.38
C ALA A 145 -7.00 1.69 -28.18
N ILE A 146 -7.16 2.26 -27.01
CA ILE A 146 -7.65 1.57 -25.82
C ILE A 146 -9.18 1.48 -25.91
N VAL A 147 -9.71 0.26 -25.79
CA VAL A 147 -11.16 -0.01 -25.93
C VAL A 147 -11.90 -0.13 -24.60
N ASN A 148 -11.22 0.02 -23.46
CA ASN A 148 -11.84 0.04 -22.16
C ASN A 148 -12.59 1.36 -21.93
N GLU A 149 -13.79 1.28 -21.35
CA GLU A 149 -14.61 2.47 -21.03
C GLU A 149 -14.42 2.96 -19.60
N ASP A 150 -13.96 2.08 -18.69
CA ASP A 150 -13.72 2.41 -17.28
C ASP A 150 -12.43 3.22 -17.10
N PRO A 151 -12.46 4.31 -16.32
CA PRO A 151 -11.27 5.12 -16.07
C PRO A 151 -10.24 4.39 -15.21
N ILE A 152 -8.96 4.78 -15.31
CA ILE A 152 -7.92 4.35 -14.38
C ILE A 152 -7.97 5.27 -13.16
N THR A 153 -8.63 4.83 -12.09
CA THR A 153 -8.76 5.60 -10.84
C THR A 153 -8.47 4.72 -9.64
N TYR A 154 -7.87 5.29 -8.57
CA TYR A 154 -7.63 4.58 -7.34
C TYR A 154 -7.68 5.49 -6.12
N ASP A 155 -8.41 5.08 -5.09
CA ASP A 155 -8.55 5.86 -3.88
C ASP A 155 -7.41 5.58 -2.90
N VAL A 156 -6.79 6.67 -2.44
CA VAL A 156 -5.67 6.64 -1.50
C VAL A 156 -5.89 7.62 -0.36
N LYS A 157 -5.23 7.40 0.77
CA LYS A 157 -5.19 8.33 1.90
C LYS A 157 -3.82 8.31 2.56
N VAL A 158 -3.49 9.36 3.29
CA VAL A 158 -2.30 9.42 4.14
C VAL A 158 -2.68 9.04 5.56
N VAL A 159 -1.91 8.15 6.16
CA VAL A 159 -2.04 7.73 7.56
C VAL A 159 -0.77 8.06 8.32
N VAL A 160 -0.87 8.32 9.63
CA VAL A 160 0.27 8.56 10.51
C VAL A 160 0.25 7.62 11.71
N ASP A 161 1.43 7.31 12.25
CA ASP A 161 1.60 6.42 13.40
C ASP A 161 1.02 7.01 14.70
N ARG A 162 0.98 8.35 14.82
CA ARG A 162 0.44 9.11 15.95
C ARG A 162 -0.26 10.38 15.47
N PRO A 163 -1.17 11.00 16.28
CA PRO A 163 -1.91 12.18 15.84
C PRO A 163 -1.00 13.33 15.42
N VAL A 164 -1.33 14.05 14.35
CA VAL A 164 -0.63 15.29 14.04
C VAL A 164 -1.04 16.40 15.02
N LEU A 165 -0.12 17.29 15.36
CA LEU A 165 -0.38 18.34 16.34
C LEU A 165 -1.04 19.60 15.73
N GLU A 166 -0.91 19.77 14.43
CA GLU A 166 -1.52 20.83 13.64
C GLU A 166 -2.00 20.28 12.30
N ASP A 167 -2.85 21.03 11.60
CA ASP A 167 -3.30 20.64 10.26
C ASP A 167 -2.10 20.41 9.35
N THR A 168 -1.87 19.16 8.96
CA THR A 168 -0.68 18.75 8.23
C THR A 168 -1.05 18.35 6.81
N LYS A 169 -0.37 18.96 5.85
CA LYS A 169 -0.67 18.76 4.42
C LYS A 169 0.36 17.88 3.75
N PHE A 170 -0.14 17.00 2.88
CA PHE A 170 0.66 16.14 2.02
C PHE A 170 0.20 16.28 0.58
N VAL A 171 1.11 16.05 -0.34
CA VAL A 171 0.80 15.91 -1.77
C VAL A 171 1.01 14.47 -2.20
N VAL A 172 0.04 13.90 -2.93
CA VAL A 172 0.18 12.58 -3.56
C VAL A 172 0.86 12.78 -4.91
N LYS A 173 2.00 12.10 -5.10
CA LYS A 173 2.76 12.12 -6.35
C LYS A 173 2.77 10.76 -7.01
N SER A 174 2.82 10.77 -8.34
CA SER A 174 2.98 9.56 -9.16
C SER A 174 4.30 9.57 -9.91
N ALA A 175 4.92 8.39 -9.99
CA ALA A 175 6.05 8.12 -10.86
C ALA A 175 5.71 6.98 -11.82
N GLY A 176 6.28 6.99 -13.03
CA GLY A 176 6.02 5.98 -14.05
C GLY A 176 5.01 6.40 -15.14
N ILE A 177 4.21 7.43 -14.90
CA ILE A 177 3.37 8.07 -15.93
C ILE A 177 4.12 9.28 -16.49
N PRO A 178 4.22 9.44 -17.84
CA PRO A 178 4.84 10.61 -18.43
C PRO A 178 4.15 11.91 -18.03
N GLU A 179 4.93 12.96 -17.83
CA GLU A 179 4.40 14.30 -17.54
C GLU A 179 3.44 14.74 -18.64
N GLY A 180 2.28 15.29 -18.28
CA GLY A 180 1.22 15.72 -19.19
C GLY A 180 0.13 14.67 -19.42
N PHE A 181 0.32 13.43 -19.00
CA PHE A 181 -0.73 12.39 -19.04
C PHE A 181 -1.39 12.13 -17.69
N VAL A 182 -0.85 12.66 -16.60
CA VAL A 182 -1.55 12.69 -15.33
C VAL A 182 -2.60 13.78 -15.41
N ASP A 183 -3.86 13.39 -15.34
CA ASP A 183 -4.98 14.32 -15.40
C ASP A 183 -5.16 15.01 -14.04
N ASP A 184 -4.79 16.28 -13.96
CA ASP A 184 -4.86 17.10 -12.76
C ASP A 184 -6.07 18.05 -12.73
N GLU A 185 -6.97 17.99 -13.67
CA GLU A 185 -8.19 18.82 -13.69
C GLU A 185 -9.48 18.03 -13.40
N ARG A 186 -9.63 16.81 -13.92
CA ARG A 186 -10.88 16.05 -13.84
C ARG A 186 -10.91 14.99 -12.77
N PHE A 187 -9.79 14.34 -12.55
CA PHE A 187 -9.70 13.20 -11.63
C PHE A 187 -8.71 13.48 -10.52
N THR A 188 -7.99 14.54 -10.71
CA THR A 188 -6.95 14.86 -9.79
C THR A 188 -7.47 14.78 -8.42
N PRO A 189 -6.87 13.93 -7.62
CA PRO A 189 -6.79 14.29 -6.25
C PRO A 189 -6.35 15.73 -6.20
N ALA A 190 -7.05 16.58 -5.49
CA ALA A 190 -6.44 17.81 -5.07
C ALA A 190 -5.01 17.41 -4.71
N ALA A 191 -4.03 18.01 -5.36
CA ALA A 191 -2.63 17.63 -5.17
C ALA A 191 -2.25 17.61 -3.68
N GLU A 192 -3.07 18.23 -2.83
CA GLU A 192 -2.92 18.28 -1.38
C GLU A 192 -4.05 17.53 -0.66
N VAL A 193 -3.66 16.66 0.28
CA VAL A 193 -4.54 16.09 1.30
C VAL A 193 -4.14 16.62 2.66
N THR A 194 -5.10 16.83 3.56
CA THR A 194 -4.84 17.36 4.90
C THR A 194 -5.22 16.33 5.95
N ILE A 195 -4.33 16.08 6.89
CA ILE A 195 -4.65 15.42 8.15
C ILE A 195 -4.96 16.52 9.17
N PRO A 196 -6.20 16.59 9.70
CA PRO A 196 -6.54 17.59 10.71
C PRO A 196 -5.78 17.41 12.01
N ALA A 197 -5.55 18.50 12.73
CA ALA A 197 -4.94 18.47 14.07
C ALA A 197 -5.66 17.47 14.98
N GLY A 198 -4.91 16.60 15.66
CA GLY A 198 -5.39 15.53 16.50
C GLY A 198 -5.86 14.26 15.77
N ALA A 199 -5.85 14.25 14.43
CA ALA A 199 -6.21 13.08 13.63
C ALA A 199 -4.98 12.23 13.25
N LYS A 200 -5.25 10.98 12.86
CA LYS A 200 -4.25 10.01 12.39
C LYS A 200 -4.38 9.67 10.90
N GLU A 201 -5.33 10.23 10.19
CA GLU A 201 -5.49 9.98 8.78
C GLU A 201 -6.18 11.16 8.06
N SER A 202 -5.93 11.28 6.79
CA SER A 202 -6.66 12.21 5.91
C SER A 202 -7.98 11.58 5.43
N ASP A 203 -8.87 12.41 4.87
CA ASP A 203 -9.90 11.90 3.98
C ASP A 203 -9.24 11.17 2.79
N ALA A 204 -9.97 10.21 2.22
CA ALA A 204 -9.54 9.57 0.99
C ALA A 204 -9.62 10.53 -0.19
N THR A 205 -8.68 10.39 -1.11
CA THR A 205 -8.67 11.13 -2.36
C THR A 205 -8.47 10.17 -3.54
N THR A 206 -9.04 10.50 -4.69
CA THR A 206 -8.96 9.66 -5.89
C THR A 206 -7.78 10.10 -6.76
N TRP A 207 -6.81 9.23 -6.94
CA TRP A 207 -5.81 9.36 -7.99
C TRP A 207 -6.37 8.83 -9.31
N SER A 208 -6.00 9.45 -10.43
CA SER A 208 -6.39 8.98 -11.75
C SER A 208 -5.40 9.37 -12.83
N VAL A 209 -5.50 8.68 -13.96
CA VAL A 209 -4.76 8.98 -15.18
C VAL A 209 -5.61 8.61 -16.40
N THR A 210 -5.44 9.35 -17.50
CA THR A 210 -6.08 9.02 -18.78
C THR A 210 -5.31 7.90 -19.50
N ASP A 211 -5.96 7.22 -20.43
CA ASP A 211 -5.35 6.12 -21.21
C ASP A 211 -4.45 6.64 -22.37
N ASP A 212 -4.41 7.93 -22.65
CA ASP A 212 -3.75 8.53 -23.81
C ASP A 212 -2.27 8.16 -23.92
N PHE A 213 -1.57 8.02 -22.78
CA PHE A 213 -0.15 7.63 -22.78
C PHE A 213 0.07 6.19 -23.26
N LEU A 214 -0.94 5.31 -23.12
CA LEU A 214 -0.89 3.92 -23.61
C LEU A 214 -1.12 3.85 -25.12
N GLU A 215 -1.82 4.83 -25.69
CA GLU A 215 -2.08 4.90 -27.13
C GLU A 215 -0.92 5.51 -27.91
N ALA A 216 -0.05 6.25 -27.23
CA ALA A 216 1.12 6.89 -27.85
C ALA A 216 2.20 5.90 -28.37
N ASP A 217 2.15 4.65 -27.93
CA ASP A 217 3.09 3.59 -28.30
C ASP A 217 2.31 2.29 -28.57
N GLU A 218 2.79 1.46 -29.52
CA GLU A 218 2.22 0.14 -29.83
C GLU A 218 2.76 -0.96 -28.89
N GLU A 219 3.74 -0.68 -28.03
CA GLU A 219 4.33 -1.65 -27.13
C GLU A 219 3.29 -2.19 -26.14
N LEU A 220 3.19 -3.53 -26.08
CA LEU A 220 2.36 -4.24 -25.09
C LEU A 220 3.20 -4.58 -23.86
N GLY A 221 2.60 -4.57 -22.69
CA GLY A 221 3.31 -4.93 -21.48
C GLY A 221 2.71 -4.35 -20.21
N THR A 222 3.51 -4.35 -19.15
CA THR A 222 3.12 -3.80 -17.86
C THR A 222 3.81 -2.47 -17.61
N PHE A 223 3.02 -1.46 -17.34
CA PHE A 223 3.45 -0.10 -17.02
C PHE A 223 3.29 0.10 -15.50
N PRO A 224 4.40 0.08 -14.75
CA PRO A 224 4.35 0.27 -13.31
C PRO A 224 4.19 1.75 -12.97
N VAL A 225 3.29 2.06 -12.04
CA VAL A 225 3.10 3.39 -11.46
C VAL A 225 3.28 3.27 -9.96
N GLN A 226 4.04 4.19 -9.38
CA GLN A 226 4.24 4.29 -7.95
C GLN A 226 3.63 5.58 -7.42
N LEU A 227 2.71 5.47 -6.46
CA LEU A 227 2.19 6.62 -5.74
C LEU A 227 2.91 6.75 -4.40
N THR A 228 3.30 7.98 -4.07
CA THR A 228 3.98 8.33 -2.80
C THR A 228 3.37 9.60 -2.23
N ALA A 229 3.50 9.80 -0.91
CA ALA A 229 3.17 11.06 -0.27
C ALA A 229 4.43 11.90 -0.08
N GLU A 230 4.30 13.21 -0.23
CA GLU A 230 5.32 14.18 0.19
C GLU A 230 4.69 15.19 1.14
N LEU A 231 5.44 15.56 2.19
CA LEU A 231 5.01 16.60 3.13
C LEU A 231 5.08 17.98 2.46
N VAL A 232 4.03 18.77 2.59
CA VAL A 232 3.97 20.13 2.07
C VAL A 232 4.52 21.11 3.10
N GLY A 233 5.62 21.79 2.75
CA GLY A 233 6.25 22.78 3.62
C GLY A 233 7.08 22.16 4.74
N ASP A 234 7.47 23.01 5.69
CA ASP A 234 8.33 22.67 6.82
C ASP A 234 7.45 22.55 8.08
N THR A 235 6.57 21.54 8.10
CA THR A 235 5.67 21.31 9.24
C THR A 235 6.44 20.63 10.36
N ALA A 236 6.65 21.36 11.43
CA ALA A 236 7.30 20.81 12.62
C ALA A 236 6.42 19.69 13.20
N GLY A 237 7.00 18.53 13.47
CA GLY A 237 6.29 17.42 14.11
C GLY A 237 5.65 16.39 13.17
N ALA A 238 5.93 16.46 11.87
CA ALA A 238 5.54 15.42 10.90
C ALA A 238 6.68 15.11 9.93
N ALA A 239 6.73 13.87 9.45
CA ALA A 239 7.67 13.42 8.41
C ALA A 239 7.03 12.27 7.63
N VAL A 240 7.46 12.07 6.40
CA VAL A 240 7.12 10.86 5.63
C VAL A 240 8.09 9.75 6.04
N ASP A 241 7.57 8.53 6.19
CA ASP A 241 8.38 7.35 6.44
C ASP A 241 9.34 7.13 5.26
N PRO A 242 10.66 7.15 5.47
CA PRO A 242 11.61 6.92 4.39
C PRO A 242 11.57 5.48 3.83
N GLU A 243 10.95 4.55 4.54
CA GLU A 243 10.75 3.16 4.11
C GLU A 243 9.35 2.93 3.51
N ASP A 244 8.49 3.97 3.45
CA ASP A 244 7.15 3.84 2.87
C ASP A 244 7.26 3.55 1.37
N ALA A 245 6.85 2.34 1.02
CA ALA A 245 6.77 1.93 -0.38
C ALA A 245 5.60 2.60 -1.12
N GLY A 246 4.68 3.25 -0.40
CA GLY A 246 3.48 3.84 -0.97
C GLY A 246 2.53 2.83 -1.61
N VAL A 247 1.88 3.22 -2.71
CA VAL A 247 0.92 2.38 -3.42
C VAL A 247 1.43 2.02 -4.81
N ALA A 248 1.54 0.72 -5.09
CA ALA A 248 1.97 0.19 -6.38
C ALA A 248 0.76 -0.05 -7.30
N ILE A 249 0.77 0.58 -8.46
CA ILE A 249 -0.23 0.39 -9.52
C ILE A 249 0.46 -0.25 -10.71
N SER A 250 -0.14 -1.33 -11.24
CA SER A 250 0.31 -1.98 -12.46
C SER A 250 -0.74 -1.77 -13.54
N ILE A 251 -0.39 -1.12 -14.65
CA ILE A 251 -1.28 -0.98 -15.81
C ILE A 251 -0.79 -1.98 -16.87
N VAL A 252 -1.59 -3.01 -17.12
CA VAL A 252 -1.26 -4.09 -18.06
C VAL A 252 -1.95 -3.81 -19.38
N LYS A 253 -1.18 -3.37 -20.38
CA LYS A 253 -1.64 -3.18 -21.77
C LYS A 253 -1.50 -4.48 -22.52
N LYS A 254 -2.59 -4.99 -23.01
CA LYS A 254 -2.69 -6.21 -23.81
C LYS A 254 -3.40 -5.93 -25.13
N SER A 255 -3.37 -6.92 -26.02
CA SER A 255 -4.19 -6.93 -27.23
C SER A 255 -5.04 -8.19 -27.23
N ASP A 256 -5.95 -8.29 -26.26
CA ASP A 256 -6.89 -9.38 -26.18
C ASP A 256 -8.07 -9.11 -27.14
N LEU A 257 -8.21 -9.96 -28.13
CA LEU A 257 -9.27 -9.87 -29.14
C LEU A 257 -10.51 -10.68 -28.77
N LEU A 258 -10.67 -11.01 -27.49
CA LEU A 258 -11.76 -11.79 -26.92
C LEU A 258 -12.52 -10.98 -25.88
N THR A 259 -13.84 -11.14 -25.85
CA THR A 259 -14.68 -10.65 -24.77
C THR A 259 -15.84 -11.61 -24.49
N PHE A 260 -16.28 -11.68 -23.22
CA PHE A 260 -17.52 -12.37 -22.89
C PHE A 260 -18.75 -11.55 -23.25
N LEU A 261 -19.80 -12.23 -23.71
CA LEU A 261 -21.14 -11.68 -23.83
C LEU A 261 -22.09 -12.47 -22.92
N SER A 262 -23.11 -11.80 -22.36
CA SER A 262 -24.16 -12.42 -21.56
C SER A 262 -25.14 -13.24 -22.39
N ALA A 263 -25.23 -12.96 -23.69
CA ALA A 263 -26.07 -13.66 -24.67
C ALA A 263 -25.38 -13.66 -26.04
N ALA A 264 -25.80 -14.58 -26.92
CA ALA A 264 -25.31 -14.59 -28.31
C ALA A 264 -25.65 -13.27 -29.01
N ASP A 265 -24.70 -12.76 -29.82
CA ASP A 265 -24.99 -11.65 -30.70
C ASP A 265 -26.13 -12.04 -31.69
N PRO A 266 -27.18 -11.22 -31.82
CA PRO A 266 -28.29 -11.53 -32.72
C PRO A 266 -27.90 -11.71 -34.19
N SER A 267 -26.78 -11.18 -34.62
CA SER A 267 -26.23 -11.33 -35.98
C SER A 267 -25.49 -12.65 -36.18
N TRP A 268 -25.29 -13.44 -35.13
CA TRP A 268 -24.53 -14.68 -35.22
C TRP A 268 -25.33 -15.81 -35.82
N LYS A 269 -24.62 -16.63 -36.59
CA LYS A 269 -25.15 -17.89 -37.16
C LYS A 269 -24.27 -19.04 -36.72
N LYS A 270 -24.89 -20.00 -36.00
CA LYS A 270 -24.20 -21.22 -35.57
C LYS A 270 -23.86 -22.07 -36.81
N TYR A 271 -22.60 -22.50 -36.89
CA TYR A 271 -22.21 -23.42 -37.97
C TYR A 271 -22.66 -24.86 -37.71
N PRO A 272 -23.00 -25.60 -38.77
CA PRO A 272 -23.27 -27.03 -38.67
C PRO A 272 -21.96 -27.79 -38.38
N THR A 273 -21.98 -28.68 -37.39
CA THR A 273 -20.81 -29.40 -36.89
C THR A 273 -20.56 -30.76 -37.56
N SER A 274 -21.39 -31.13 -38.56
CA SER A 274 -21.29 -32.40 -39.28
C SER A 274 -19.93 -32.57 -39.97
N GLY A 275 -19.20 -33.61 -39.59
CA GLY A 275 -17.88 -33.95 -40.14
C GLY A 275 -16.72 -33.28 -39.45
N TRP A 276 -16.96 -32.41 -38.48
CA TRP A 276 -15.87 -31.81 -37.64
C TRP A 276 -15.15 -32.88 -36.83
N THR A 277 -13.90 -32.60 -36.51
CA THR A 277 -13.09 -33.50 -35.66
C THR A 277 -12.38 -32.70 -34.58
N VAL A 278 -12.18 -33.38 -33.45
CA VAL A 278 -11.46 -32.80 -32.30
C VAL A 278 -10.18 -33.60 -32.03
N GLN A 279 -9.07 -32.88 -31.83
CA GLN A 279 -7.88 -33.44 -31.22
C GLN A 279 -7.76 -32.86 -29.81
N THR A 280 -7.47 -33.70 -28.82
CA THR A 280 -7.38 -33.29 -27.42
C THR A 280 -6.39 -34.14 -26.65
N ASN A 281 -5.81 -33.59 -25.58
CA ASN A 281 -5.08 -34.32 -24.54
C ASN A 281 -6.00 -34.83 -23.43
N GLY A 282 -7.29 -34.42 -23.46
CA GLY A 282 -8.30 -34.86 -22.49
C GLY A 282 -8.90 -36.21 -22.79
N SER A 283 -9.66 -36.73 -21.84
CA SER A 283 -10.54 -37.90 -22.01
C SER A 283 -11.95 -37.43 -22.34
N SER A 284 -12.73 -38.26 -23.04
CA SER A 284 -14.13 -37.98 -23.33
C SER A 284 -15.02 -38.98 -22.63
N SER A 285 -16.15 -38.52 -22.10
CA SER A 285 -17.20 -39.38 -21.52
C SER A 285 -18.02 -40.08 -22.57
N SER A 286 -17.93 -39.62 -23.85
CA SER A 286 -18.60 -40.18 -25.00
C SER A 286 -17.66 -40.25 -26.21
N ASN A 287 -18.14 -40.01 -27.43
CA ASN A 287 -17.27 -39.89 -28.60
C ASN A 287 -16.63 -38.48 -28.67
N ALA A 288 -15.31 -38.39 -28.56
CA ALA A 288 -14.59 -37.12 -28.57
C ALA A 288 -14.92 -36.26 -29.79
N ASN A 289 -15.21 -36.82 -30.95
CA ASN A 289 -15.58 -36.08 -32.15
C ASN A 289 -17.01 -35.51 -32.14
N THR A 290 -17.81 -35.84 -31.15
CA THR A 290 -19.21 -35.35 -31.06
C THR A 290 -19.52 -34.73 -29.69
N ALA A 291 -18.78 -35.05 -28.66
CA ALA A 291 -19.04 -34.64 -27.30
C ALA A 291 -19.18 -33.11 -27.09
N LEU A 292 -18.56 -32.30 -27.93
CA LEU A 292 -18.62 -30.83 -27.84
C LEU A 292 -19.82 -30.19 -28.55
N TRP A 293 -20.67 -30.99 -29.25
CA TRP A 293 -21.79 -30.45 -30.03
C TRP A 293 -22.93 -31.48 -30.23
N ASP A 294 -23.09 -32.43 -29.33
CA ASP A 294 -24.20 -33.42 -29.37
C ASP A 294 -25.46 -32.92 -28.68
N GLY A 295 -25.38 -31.78 -27.98
CA GLY A 295 -26.51 -31.22 -27.24
C GLY A 295 -26.77 -31.90 -25.91
N ASP A 296 -25.90 -32.80 -25.48
CA ASP A 296 -25.99 -33.51 -24.21
C ASP A 296 -25.04 -32.89 -23.17
N SER A 297 -25.60 -32.12 -22.24
CA SER A 297 -24.83 -31.47 -21.18
C SER A 297 -24.12 -32.44 -20.21
N TYR A 298 -24.29 -33.73 -20.36
CA TYR A 298 -23.62 -34.79 -19.60
C TYR A 298 -22.48 -35.44 -20.38
N SER A 299 -22.35 -35.17 -21.66
CA SER A 299 -21.17 -35.53 -22.43
C SER A 299 -20.14 -34.44 -22.35
N ASP A 300 -18.87 -34.78 -22.24
CA ASP A 300 -17.80 -33.82 -22.08
C ASP A 300 -16.46 -34.32 -22.60
N ILE A 301 -15.52 -33.35 -22.77
CA ILE A 301 -14.08 -33.61 -22.83
C ILE A 301 -13.50 -33.03 -21.55
N TYR A 302 -12.78 -33.86 -20.77
CA TYR A 302 -12.30 -33.50 -19.45
C TYR A 302 -10.86 -33.91 -19.18
N LEU A 303 -10.25 -33.25 -18.21
CA LEU A 303 -8.89 -33.53 -17.74
C LEU A 303 -8.79 -33.36 -16.22
N TRP A 304 -8.37 -34.41 -15.51
CA TRP A 304 -8.37 -34.43 -14.05
C TRP A 304 -7.03 -34.07 -13.42
N ARG A 305 -5.91 -34.28 -14.12
CA ARG A 305 -4.60 -34.33 -13.47
C ARG A 305 -3.56 -33.34 -14.01
N ASP A 306 -3.68 -32.91 -15.25
CA ASP A 306 -2.69 -32.04 -15.88
C ASP A 306 -3.01 -30.54 -15.67
N SER A 307 -2.09 -29.67 -16.05
CA SER A 307 -2.21 -28.24 -15.86
C SER A 307 -3.08 -27.55 -16.91
N SER A 308 -3.25 -28.14 -18.10
CA SER A 308 -4.01 -27.55 -19.20
C SER A 308 -4.77 -28.61 -20.00
N LEU A 309 -6.01 -28.29 -20.38
CA LEU A 309 -6.82 -29.05 -21.35
C LEU A 309 -6.73 -28.36 -22.71
N GLU A 310 -6.29 -29.08 -23.72
CA GLU A 310 -6.17 -28.58 -25.09
C GLU A 310 -7.23 -29.23 -25.98
N LEU A 311 -7.95 -28.40 -26.74
CA LEU A 311 -8.88 -28.81 -27.79
C LEU A 311 -8.50 -28.15 -29.10
N THR A 312 -8.31 -28.94 -30.16
CA THR A 312 -8.14 -28.44 -31.52
C THR A 312 -9.27 -28.96 -32.38
N ILE A 313 -10.12 -28.06 -32.83
CA ILE A 313 -11.29 -28.35 -33.68
C ILE A 313 -10.90 -28.10 -35.14
N ASP A 314 -11.11 -29.10 -36.02
CA ASP A 314 -11.02 -28.95 -37.46
C ASP A 314 -12.43 -28.89 -38.05
N MET A 315 -12.83 -27.72 -38.54
CA MET A 315 -14.14 -27.48 -39.17
C MET A 315 -14.22 -28.02 -40.60
N LYS A 316 -13.15 -28.59 -41.15
CA LYS A 316 -12.99 -29.15 -42.49
C LYS A 316 -13.02 -28.13 -43.61
N THR A 317 -13.60 -26.98 -43.42
CA THR A 317 -13.68 -25.89 -44.39
C THR A 317 -13.30 -24.57 -43.74
N LEU A 318 -12.80 -23.65 -44.53
CA LEU A 318 -12.55 -22.29 -44.11
C LEU A 318 -13.90 -21.62 -43.81
N GLN A 319 -14.02 -21.03 -42.63
CA GLN A 319 -15.22 -20.35 -42.15
C GLN A 319 -14.87 -18.96 -41.61
N TRP A 320 -15.80 -18.01 -41.69
CA TRP A 320 -15.68 -16.71 -41.06
C TRP A 320 -16.09 -16.81 -39.60
N VAL A 321 -15.14 -16.82 -38.66
CA VAL A 321 -15.38 -17.00 -37.23
C VAL A 321 -15.59 -15.65 -36.58
N ALA A 322 -16.75 -15.45 -35.93
CA ALA A 322 -17.10 -14.24 -35.20
C ALA A 322 -17.19 -14.46 -33.68
N GLY A 323 -17.44 -15.68 -33.25
CA GLY A 323 -17.55 -16.00 -31.83
C GLY A 323 -17.80 -17.46 -31.55
N PHE A 324 -17.96 -17.75 -30.29
CA PHE A 324 -18.10 -19.11 -29.73
C PHE A 324 -19.18 -19.11 -28.65
N ASP A 325 -19.85 -20.24 -28.41
CA ASP A 325 -20.44 -20.55 -27.13
C ASP A 325 -19.63 -21.65 -26.45
N ILE A 326 -19.50 -21.54 -25.13
CA ILE A 326 -18.78 -22.50 -24.32
C ILE A 326 -19.66 -22.86 -23.13
N GLN A 327 -19.90 -24.14 -22.93
CA GLN A 327 -20.62 -24.69 -21.78
C GLN A 327 -19.70 -25.66 -21.05
N ALA A 328 -19.64 -25.53 -19.74
CA ALA A 328 -19.05 -26.49 -18.84
C ALA A 328 -20.10 -26.91 -17.80
N PHE A 329 -19.85 -28.03 -17.13
CA PHE A 329 -20.73 -28.54 -16.08
C PHE A 329 -20.99 -27.49 -14.98
N SER A 330 -19.95 -26.76 -14.61
CA SER A 330 -19.97 -25.54 -13.80
C SER A 330 -18.89 -24.62 -14.33
N ILE A 331 -19.03 -23.33 -14.09
CA ILE A 331 -18.03 -22.33 -14.48
C ILE A 331 -16.63 -22.71 -13.98
N ASP A 332 -16.51 -23.33 -12.80
CA ASP A 332 -15.24 -23.74 -12.19
C ASP A 332 -14.46 -24.76 -13.03
N TYR A 333 -15.12 -25.47 -13.96
CA TYR A 333 -14.49 -26.42 -14.86
C TYR A 333 -13.98 -25.81 -16.17
N LEU A 334 -14.23 -24.52 -16.44
CA LEU A 334 -13.57 -23.82 -17.56
C LEU A 334 -12.10 -23.56 -17.30
N GLY A 335 -11.63 -23.73 -16.05
CA GLY A 335 -10.28 -23.38 -15.63
C GLY A 335 -10.20 -21.95 -15.09
N GLU A 336 -9.03 -21.57 -14.60
CA GLU A 336 -8.78 -20.21 -14.11
C GLU A 336 -8.87 -19.20 -15.24
N TYR A 337 -8.30 -19.56 -16.39
CA TYR A 337 -8.42 -18.82 -17.65
C TYR A 337 -8.32 -19.79 -18.82
N PHE A 338 -8.72 -19.33 -19.99
CA PHE A 338 -8.50 -20.04 -21.24
C PHE A 338 -8.04 -19.11 -22.36
N GLU A 339 -7.32 -19.69 -23.31
CA GLU A 339 -6.80 -19.02 -24.49
C GLU A 339 -7.50 -19.56 -25.73
N LEU A 340 -7.73 -18.69 -26.72
CA LEU A 340 -8.23 -19.03 -28.03
C LEU A 340 -7.25 -18.65 -29.11
N SER A 341 -7.05 -19.56 -30.06
CA SER A 341 -6.28 -19.31 -31.28
C SER A 341 -7.01 -19.87 -32.48
N THR A 342 -6.82 -19.28 -33.64
CA THR A 342 -7.37 -19.75 -34.92
C THR A 342 -6.25 -20.01 -35.93
N SER A 343 -6.54 -20.88 -36.92
CA SER A 343 -5.63 -21.13 -38.02
C SER A 343 -6.40 -21.47 -39.29
N GLU A 344 -5.88 -21.09 -40.44
CA GLU A 344 -6.41 -21.49 -41.75
C GLU A 344 -5.86 -22.86 -42.20
N ASP A 345 -4.61 -23.20 -41.83
CA ASP A 345 -3.87 -24.37 -42.29
C ASP A 345 -3.59 -25.42 -41.22
N GLY A 346 -3.77 -25.09 -39.95
CA GLY A 346 -3.45 -25.92 -38.78
C GLY A 346 -1.98 -25.90 -38.33
N GLU A 347 -1.14 -25.15 -39.01
CA GLU A 347 0.29 -24.98 -38.71
C GLU A 347 0.58 -23.57 -38.18
N ASN A 348 0.06 -22.54 -38.82
CA ASN A 348 0.22 -21.14 -38.42
C ASN A 348 -0.97 -20.67 -37.62
N TRP A 349 -0.72 -20.35 -36.35
CA TRP A 349 -1.76 -20.01 -35.37
C TRP A 349 -1.76 -18.51 -35.06
N THR A 350 -2.94 -17.91 -35.12
CA THR A 350 -3.18 -16.54 -34.65
C THR A 350 -3.80 -16.59 -33.27
N PRO A 351 -3.10 -16.14 -32.22
CA PRO A 351 -3.68 -16.05 -30.88
C PRO A 351 -4.66 -14.86 -30.82
N HIS A 352 -5.75 -15.04 -30.07
CA HIS A 352 -6.77 -14.01 -29.83
C HIS A 352 -6.79 -13.54 -28.38
N GLY A 353 -5.87 -14.03 -27.53
CA GLY A 353 -5.75 -13.65 -26.13
C GLY A 353 -6.39 -14.62 -25.16
N GLU A 354 -6.52 -14.20 -23.92
CA GLU A 354 -7.07 -14.98 -22.82
C GLU A 354 -8.39 -14.40 -22.30
N LEU A 355 -9.24 -15.26 -21.74
CA LEU A 355 -10.39 -14.87 -20.92
C LEU A 355 -10.34 -15.59 -19.57
N ARG A 356 -10.65 -14.86 -18.51
CA ARG A 356 -10.65 -15.41 -17.15
C ARG A 356 -12.06 -15.85 -16.75
N GLN A 357 -12.15 -17.00 -16.13
CA GLN A 357 -13.37 -17.52 -15.53
C GLN A 357 -14.10 -16.50 -14.64
N ALA A 358 -13.34 -15.68 -13.90
CA ALA A 358 -13.90 -14.66 -13.03
C ALA A 358 -14.72 -13.59 -13.77
N GLU A 359 -14.42 -13.37 -15.06
CA GLU A 359 -15.07 -12.39 -15.95
C GLU A 359 -16.33 -12.94 -16.62
N ALA A 360 -16.60 -14.24 -16.50
CA ALA A 360 -17.74 -14.89 -17.15
C ALA A 360 -19.09 -14.42 -16.56
N PRO A 361 -20.02 -13.92 -17.38
CA PRO A 361 -21.28 -13.35 -16.92
C PRO A 361 -22.27 -14.42 -16.44
N ASN A 362 -22.22 -15.63 -16.99
CA ASN A 362 -23.14 -16.70 -16.70
C ASN A 362 -22.47 -17.79 -15.84
N ARG A 363 -22.85 -17.88 -14.57
CA ARG A 363 -22.15 -18.72 -13.57
C ARG A 363 -22.93 -19.93 -13.07
N GLY A 364 -24.17 -20.14 -13.55
CA GLY A 364 -25.01 -21.26 -13.13
C GLY A 364 -24.50 -22.61 -13.63
N TYR A 365 -25.01 -23.69 -13.04
CA TYR A 365 -24.76 -25.03 -13.49
C TYR A 365 -25.21 -25.20 -14.94
N GLY A 366 -24.34 -25.73 -15.81
CA GLY A 366 -24.63 -25.89 -17.25
C GLY A 366 -24.86 -24.57 -17.98
N ALA A 367 -24.43 -23.44 -17.41
CA ALA A 367 -24.59 -22.13 -18.06
C ALA A 367 -23.71 -22.02 -19.30
N THR A 368 -24.29 -21.49 -20.38
CA THR A 368 -23.57 -21.17 -21.59
C THR A 368 -22.97 -19.76 -21.50
N ASN A 369 -21.69 -19.63 -21.77
CA ASN A 369 -21.01 -18.37 -21.92
C ASN A 369 -20.67 -18.12 -23.39
N TYR A 370 -20.93 -16.92 -23.86
CA TYR A 370 -20.64 -16.52 -25.23
C TYR A 370 -19.35 -15.72 -25.27
N VAL A 371 -18.49 -16.05 -26.22
CA VAL A 371 -17.19 -15.39 -26.43
C VAL A 371 -17.18 -14.75 -27.81
N GLN A 372 -17.01 -13.45 -27.88
CA GLN A 372 -16.89 -12.70 -29.11
C GLN A 372 -15.42 -12.55 -29.50
N LEU A 373 -15.12 -12.75 -30.79
CA LEU A 373 -13.89 -12.24 -31.41
C LEU A 373 -14.11 -10.77 -31.77
N LEU A 374 -13.36 -9.88 -31.14
CA LEU A 374 -13.39 -8.43 -31.46
C LEU A 374 -12.88 -8.17 -32.89
N LYS A 375 -12.01 -9.05 -33.41
CA LYS A 375 -11.59 -9.12 -34.81
C LYS A 375 -11.98 -10.47 -35.40
N PRO A 376 -13.18 -10.62 -35.97
CA PRO A 376 -13.56 -11.81 -36.70
C PRO A 376 -12.59 -12.13 -37.84
N CYS A 377 -12.32 -13.40 -38.06
CA CYS A 377 -11.33 -13.83 -39.05
C CYS A 377 -11.77 -15.10 -39.80
N ASN A 378 -11.12 -15.38 -40.91
CA ASN A 378 -11.24 -16.68 -41.58
C ASN A 378 -10.42 -17.73 -40.82
N ALA A 379 -11.00 -18.87 -40.53
CA ALA A 379 -10.31 -19.99 -39.91
C ALA A 379 -10.94 -21.33 -40.34
N ARG A 380 -10.11 -22.35 -40.42
CA ARG A 380 -10.54 -23.74 -40.51
C ARG A 380 -10.34 -24.45 -39.18
N TYR A 381 -9.35 -24.02 -38.41
CA TYR A 381 -9.01 -24.64 -37.14
C TYR A 381 -9.22 -23.64 -36.01
N VAL A 382 -9.76 -24.14 -34.89
CA VAL A 382 -9.88 -23.40 -33.64
C VAL A 382 -9.19 -24.19 -32.54
N LYS A 383 -8.32 -23.55 -31.79
CA LYS A 383 -7.67 -24.11 -30.63
C LYS A 383 -8.16 -23.40 -29.38
N TRP A 384 -8.64 -24.16 -28.42
CA TRP A 384 -8.97 -23.73 -27.08
C TRP A 384 -8.01 -24.39 -26.09
N VAL A 385 -7.44 -23.63 -25.17
CA VAL A 385 -6.54 -24.13 -24.13
C VAL A 385 -7.01 -23.59 -22.80
N GLY A 386 -7.62 -24.44 -21.96
CA GLY A 386 -8.02 -24.09 -20.61
C GLY A 386 -6.93 -24.41 -19.60
N MET A 387 -6.60 -23.44 -18.76
CA MET A 387 -5.62 -23.58 -17.70
C MET A 387 -6.28 -23.94 -16.37
N LYS A 388 -5.77 -25.00 -15.76
CA LYS A 388 -6.36 -25.56 -14.54
C LYS A 388 -6.28 -24.57 -13.37
N GLY A 389 -7.46 -24.33 -12.76
CA GLY A 389 -7.59 -23.70 -11.45
C GLY A 389 -7.60 -24.74 -10.31
N SER A 390 -8.54 -24.61 -9.39
CA SER A 390 -8.70 -25.51 -8.22
C SER A 390 -9.39 -26.83 -8.52
N THR A 391 -10.06 -26.97 -9.66
CA THR A 391 -10.86 -28.14 -10.06
C THR A 391 -10.32 -28.82 -11.33
N ALA A 392 -10.93 -29.92 -11.74
CA ALA A 392 -10.71 -30.50 -13.07
C ALA A 392 -11.18 -29.54 -14.16
N LEU A 393 -10.69 -29.74 -15.37
CA LEU A 393 -11.16 -29.05 -16.56
C LEU A 393 -12.18 -29.90 -17.29
N SER A 394 -13.27 -29.30 -17.79
CA SER A 394 -14.29 -29.99 -18.54
C SER A 394 -15.02 -29.01 -19.46
N ILE A 395 -15.18 -29.38 -20.72
CA ILE A 395 -16.03 -28.69 -21.69
C ILE A 395 -17.10 -29.64 -22.14
N ASN A 396 -18.38 -29.26 -21.96
CA ASN A 396 -19.52 -30.05 -22.38
C ASN A 396 -19.94 -29.68 -23.81
N GLU A 397 -20.06 -28.38 -24.09
CA GLU A 397 -20.44 -27.91 -25.41
C GLU A 397 -19.53 -26.76 -25.84
N LEU A 398 -19.16 -26.76 -27.13
CA LEU A 398 -18.43 -25.66 -27.76
C LEU A 398 -18.91 -25.53 -29.20
N TYR A 399 -19.62 -24.47 -29.51
CA TYR A 399 -20.03 -24.14 -30.87
C TYR A 399 -19.38 -22.91 -31.42
N ILE A 400 -19.25 -22.87 -32.73
CA ILE A 400 -18.59 -21.77 -33.46
C ILE A 400 -19.61 -21.02 -34.28
N TYR A 401 -19.53 -19.71 -34.29
CA TYR A 401 -20.45 -18.81 -34.96
C TYR A 401 -19.76 -17.96 -35.99
N GLY A 402 -20.41 -17.78 -37.13
CA GLY A 402 -20.18 -16.74 -38.09
C GLY A 402 -21.20 -15.62 -37.99
N ARG A 403 -21.15 -14.65 -38.92
CA ARG A 403 -22.21 -13.66 -39.11
C ARG A 403 -23.14 -14.06 -40.25
N ASN A 404 -24.40 -13.67 -40.11
CA ASN A 404 -25.27 -13.64 -41.29
C ASN A 404 -24.78 -12.59 -42.25
N GLU A 405 -24.55 -12.92 -43.50
CA GLU A 405 -24.31 -11.98 -44.58
C GLU A 405 -25.53 -11.08 -44.82
#